data_5ce40c4302f22eb9c9eab64de5a69ea6
#
_entry.id   5ce40c4302f22eb9c9eab64de5a69ea6
#
_cell.length_a   1.000
_cell.length_b   1.000
_cell.length_c   1.000
_cell.angle_alpha   90.00
_cell.angle_beta   90.00
_cell.angle_gamma   90.00
#
_symmetry.space_group_name_H-M   'P 1'
#
loop_
_entity.id
_entity.type
_entity.pdbx_description
1 polymer ?
#
loop_
_entity_poly.entity_id
_entity_poly.type
_entity_poly.pdbx_seq_one_letter_code
_entity_poly.pdbx_strand_id
1 'polypeptide(L)'
;MDAHFNLFQLPEEHNELRAVVRALAEKEIGPHATACDEDSRFPEEALTALNASGFNAVHVPEEYGGQGADSVAVCIVIEEVARVDASASLIPAVNKLGTMGLILRGSEDLKKQVLPDLVNGALASYALSEREAGSDAAGMRTRAKA
;
A
#
# COMPACT_ATOMS: atom_id res chain seq x y z
N MET A 1 -14.10 38.84 -6.76
CA MET A 1 -13.07 37.89 -7.20
C MET A 1 -13.01 36.81 -6.14
N ASP A 2 -13.97 35.88 -6.21
CA ASP A 2 -14.13 34.84 -5.21
C ASP A 2 -13.15 33.72 -5.54
N ALA A 3 -12.00 33.74 -4.89
CA ALA A 3 -11.15 32.57 -4.84
C ALA A 3 -11.93 31.51 -4.05
N HIS A 4 -12.61 30.63 -4.75
CA HIS A 4 -13.16 29.43 -4.13
C HIS A 4 -12.00 28.63 -3.55
N PHE A 5 -11.73 28.84 -2.29
CA PHE A 5 -10.78 28.07 -1.52
C PHE A 5 -11.37 26.67 -1.36
N ASN A 6 -10.99 25.77 -2.25
CA ASN A 6 -11.44 24.38 -2.21
C ASN A 6 -10.41 23.56 -1.43
N LEU A 7 -10.66 23.40 -0.13
CA LEU A 7 -9.85 22.61 0.81
C LEU A 7 -9.62 21.15 0.36
N PHE A 8 -10.47 20.64 -0.52
CA PHE A 8 -10.48 19.24 -0.95
C PHE A 8 -10.02 19.06 -2.40
N GLN A 9 -9.54 20.13 -3.03
CA GLN A 9 -9.01 20.01 -4.39
C GLN A 9 -7.61 19.40 -4.33
N LEU A 10 -7.47 18.23 -4.93
CA LEU A 10 -6.17 17.57 -5.07
C LEU A 10 -5.31 18.29 -6.11
N PRO A 11 -3.98 18.29 -5.96
CA PRO A 11 -3.05 18.66 -7.02
C PRO A 11 -3.29 17.87 -8.32
N GLU A 12 -2.86 18.41 -9.45
CA GLU A 12 -3.06 17.79 -10.76
C GLU A 12 -2.43 16.40 -10.83
N GLU A 13 -1.22 16.24 -10.31
CA GLU A 13 -0.50 14.97 -10.24
C GLU A 13 -1.27 13.87 -9.47
N HIS A 14 -1.97 14.22 -8.38
CA HIS A 14 -2.81 13.27 -7.66
C HIS A 14 -4.08 12.90 -8.44
N ASN A 15 -4.63 13.84 -9.23
CA ASN A 15 -5.78 13.55 -10.09
C ASN A 15 -5.37 12.66 -11.28
N GLU A 16 -4.18 12.88 -11.85
CA GLU A 16 -3.60 12.01 -12.87
C GLU A 16 -3.33 10.60 -12.32
N LEU A 17 -2.70 10.50 -11.15
CA LEU A 17 -2.51 9.21 -10.47
C LEU A 17 -3.84 8.49 -10.27
N ARG A 18 -4.86 9.18 -9.76
CA ARG A 18 -6.22 8.62 -9.59
C ARG A 18 -6.76 8.05 -10.89
N ALA A 19 -6.62 8.76 -11.99
CA ALA A 19 -7.12 8.31 -13.29
C ALA A 19 -6.38 7.05 -13.78
N VAL A 20 -5.06 7.00 -13.61
CA VAL A 20 -4.24 5.85 -14.00
C VAL A 20 -4.55 4.62 -13.15
N VAL A 21 -4.62 4.78 -11.82
CA VAL A 21 -4.94 3.67 -10.91
C VAL A 21 -6.35 3.15 -11.16
N ARG A 22 -7.31 4.05 -11.39
CA ARG A 22 -8.70 3.67 -11.73
C ARG A 22 -8.76 2.81 -12.98
N ALA A 23 -8.10 3.25 -14.05
CA ALA A 23 -8.07 2.52 -15.31
C ALA A 23 -7.43 1.11 -15.15
N LEU A 24 -6.34 1.02 -14.38
CA LEU A 24 -5.72 -0.26 -14.06
C LEU A 24 -6.66 -1.16 -13.26
N ALA A 25 -7.28 -0.63 -12.21
CA ALA A 25 -8.17 -1.39 -11.33
C ALA A 25 -9.40 -1.92 -12.09
N GLU A 26 -10.02 -1.09 -12.94
CA GLU A 26 -11.16 -1.50 -13.74
C GLU A 26 -10.81 -2.57 -14.79
N LYS A 27 -9.62 -2.47 -15.38
CA LYS A 27 -9.20 -3.37 -16.46
C LYS A 27 -8.62 -4.68 -15.95
N GLU A 28 -7.75 -4.64 -14.94
CA GLU A 28 -6.93 -5.78 -14.55
C GLU A 28 -7.40 -6.45 -13.24
N ILE A 29 -8.17 -5.74 -12.39
CA ILE A 29 -8.59 -6.26 -11.07
C ILE A 29 -10.10 -6.57 -11.06
N GLY A 30 -10.91 -5.60 -11.48
CA GLY A 30 -12.37 -5.70 -11.43
C GLY A 30 -12.95 -6.96 -12.07
N PRO A 31 -12.46 -7.43 -13.24
CA PRO A 31 -12.97 -8.65 -13.88
C PRO A 31 -12.84 -9.91 -13.03
N HIS A 32 -11.94 -9.94 -12.06
CA HIS A 32 -11.65 -11.10 -11.22
C HIS A 32 -12.28 -11.02 -9.82
N ALA A 33 -12.75 -9.84 -9.40
CA ALA A 33 -13.21 -9.56 -8.05
C ALA A 33 -14.30 -10.52 -7.57
N THR A 34 -15.37 -10.71 -8.36
CA THR A 34 -16.47 -11.60 -8.00
C THR A 34 -16.02 -13.05 -7.82
N ALA A 35 -15.19 -13.57 -8.73
CA ALA A 35 -14.69 -14.93 -8.63
C ALA A 35 -13.75 -15.12 -7.43
N CYS A 36 -12.92 -14.11 -7.12
CA CYS A 36 -12.07 -14.14 -5.92
C CYS A 36 -12.89 -14.22 -4.64
N ASP A 37 -13.99 -13.47 -4.56
CA ASP A 37 -14.88 -13.45 -3.40
C ASP A 37 -15.64 -14.77 -3.24
N GLU A 38 -16.29 -15.25 -4.31
CA GLU A 38 -17.06 -16.50 -4.31
C GLU A 38 -16.20 -17.72 -3.96
N ASP A 39 -14.99 -17.81 -4.52
CA ASP A 39 -14.05 -18.91 -4.28
C ASP A 39 -13.23 -18.74 -3.00
N SER A 40 -13.38 -17.61 -2.29
CA SER A 40 -12.56 -17.26 -1.11
C SER A 40 -11.06 -17.40 -1.37
N ARG A 41 -10.59 -17.00 -2.55
CA ARG A 41 -9.20 -17.11 -2.98
C ARG A 41 -8.45 -15.79 -2.91
N PHE A 42 -7.13 -15.86 -2.79
CA PHE A 42 -6.28 -14.69 -2.89
C PHE A 42 -6.32 -14.10 -4.32
N PRO A 43 -6.40 -12.75 -4.47
CA PRO A 43 -6.47 -12.09 -5.78
C PRO A 43 -5.08 -11.97 -6.44
N GLU A 44 -4.55 -13.05 -6.99
CA GLU A 44 -3.22 -13.11 -7.62
C GLU A 44 -3.11 -12.17 -8.83
N GLU A 45 -4.21 -11.97 -9.56
CA GLU A 45 -4.27 -11.06 -10.69
C GLU A 45 -4.07 -9.60 -10.24
N ALA A 46 -4.67 -9.24 -9.11
CA ALA A 46 -4.49 -7.91 -8.52
C ALA A 46 -3.05 -7.71 -8.03
N LEU A 47 -2.45 -8.71 -7.36
CA LEU A 47 -1.04 -8.65 -6.94
C LEU A 47 -0.13 -8.45 -8.14
N THR A 48 -0.35 -9.21 -9.21
CA THR A 48 0.43 -9.12 -10.45
C THR A 48 0.33 -7.73 -11.08
N ALA A 49 -0.88 -7.19 -11.21
CA ALA A 49 -1.12 -5.87 -11.79
C ALA A 49 -0.49 -4.74 -10.94
N LEU A 50 -0.65 -4.81 -9.62
CA LEU A 50 -0.10 -3.82 -8.69
C LEU A 50 1.43 -3.85 -8.65
N ASN A 51 2.05 -5.02 -8.74
CA ASN A 51 3.51 -5.15 -8.82
C ASN A 51 4.04 -4.62 -10.15
N ALA A 52 3.43 -5.02 -11.26
CA ALA A 52 3.85 -4.59 -12.60
C ALA A 52 3.76 -3.07 -12.80
N SER A 53 2.80 -2.41 -12.14
CA SER A 53 2.63 -0.94 -12.17
C SER A 53 3.46 -0.20 -11.11
N GLY A 54 4.07 -0.89 -10.15
CA GLY A 54 4.77 -0.31 -9.01
C GLY A 54 3.85 0.24 -7.91
N PHE A 55 2.52 0.11 -8.04
CA PHE A 55 1.59 0.67 -7.06
C PHE A 55 1.59 -0.07 -5.72
N ASN A 56 2.06 -1.31 -5.69
CA ASN A 56 2.21 -2.05 -4.43
C ASN A 56 3.31 -1.46 -3.52
N ALA A 57 4.29 -0.76 -4.09
CA ALA A 57 5.43 -0.17 -3.38
C ALA A 57 5.56 1.36 -3.62
N VAL A 58 4.47 2.02 -3.98
CA VAL A 58 4.44 3.45 -4.33
C VAL A 58 5.02 4.36 -3.22
N HIS A 59 4.90 3.94 -1.96
CA HIS A 59 5.37 4.65 -0.77
C HIS A 59 6.85 4.45 -0.43
N VAL A 60 7.51 3.48 -1.07
CA VAL A 60 8.93 3.20 -0.81
C VAL A 60 9.76 4.35 -1.39
N PRO A 61 10.76 4.90 -0.64
CA PRO A 61 11.58 5.99 -1.15
C PRO A 61 12.33 5.64 -2.44
N GLU A 62 12.55 6.64 -3.29
CA GLU A 62 13.21 6.50 -4.59
C GLU A 62 14.61 5.89 -4.48
N GLU A 63 15.36 6.24 -3.42
CA GLU A 63 16.70 5.72 -3.15
C GLU A 63 16.76 4.19 -2.97
N TYR A 64 15.60 3.55 -2.71
CA TYR A 64 15.46 2.09 -2.62
C TYR A 64 14.67 1.51 -3.81
N GLY A 65 14.45 2.31 -4.86
CA GLY A 65 13.79 1.89 -6.09
C GLY A 65 12.26 2.07 -6.11
N GLY A 66 11.67 2.65 -5.08
CA GLY A 66 10.25 2.99 -5.04
C GLY A 66 9.91 4.30 -5.75
N GLN A 67 8.70 4.78 -5.60
CA GLN A 67 8.23 6.03 -6.20
C GLN A 67 8.27 7.22 -5.23
N GLY A 68 8.56 7.01 -3.95
CA GLY A 68 8.63 8.06 -2.94
C GLY A 68 7.33 8.84 -2.74
N ALA A 69 6.20 8.27 -3.14
CA ALA A 69 4.93 8.95 -3.14
C ALA A 69 4.44 9.27 -1.72
N ASP A 70 3.73 10.38 -1.60
CA ASP A 70 3.19 10.84 -0.34
C ASP A 70 2.01 9.98 0.16
N SER A 71 1.53 10.27 1.36
CA SER A 71 0.44 9.52 1.98
C SER A 71 -0.89 9.70 1.25
N VAL A 72 -1.11 10.82 0.56
CA VAL A 72 -2.33 11.05 -0.22
C VAL A 72 -2.33 10.17 -1.46
N ALA A 73 -1.20 10.09 -2.16
CA ALA A 73 -1.03 9.20 -3.30
C ALA A 73 -1.29 7.73 -2.93
N VAL A 74 -0.78 7.28 -1.78
CA VAL A 74 -1.07 5.92 -1.29
C VAL A 74 -2.55 5.71 -0.99
N CYS A 75 -3.22 6.70 -0.38
CA CYS A 75 -4.67 6.62 -0.15
C CYS A 75 -5.44 6.53 -1.47
N ILE A 76 -5.02 7.27 -2.51
CA ILE A 76 -5.63 7.21 -3.84
C ILE A 76 -5.49 5.80 -4.43
N VAL A 77 -4.30 5.19 -4.35
CA VAL A 77 -4.10 3.82 -4.84
C VAL A 77 -5.04 2.84 -4.14
N ILE A 78 -5.08 2.89 -2.81
CA ILE A 78 -5.94 1.99 -2.01
C ILE A 78 -7.42 2.23 -2.34
N GLU A 79 -7.88 3.48 -2.40
CA GLU A 79 -9.26 3.87 -2.68
C GLU A 79 -9.72 3.37 -4.04
N GLU A 80 -8.94 3.60 -5.10
CA GLU A 80 -9.32 3.22 -6.45
C GLU A 80 -9.32 1.69 -6.66
N VAL A 81 -8.43 0.97 -6.00
CA VAL A 81 -8.46 -0.49 -5.99
C VAL A 81 -9.66 -1.00 -5.19
N ALA A 82 -9.93 -0.43 -4.00
CA ALA A 82 -11.06 -0.82 -3.15
C ALA A 82 -12.42 -0.61 -3.83
N ARG A 83 -12.51 0.35 -4.74
CA ARG A 83 -13.72 0.63 -5.51
C ARG A 83 -14.16 -0.56 -6.38
N VAL A 84 -13.24 -1.39 -6.82
CA VAL A 84 -13.52 -2.58 -7.65
C VAL A 84 -13.39 -3.88 -6.86
N ASP A 85 -12.44 -3.94 -5.92
CA ASP A 85 -12.20 -5.10 -5.05
C ASP A 85 -11.59 -4.64 -3.72
N ALA A 86 -12.42 -4.66 -2.66
CA ALA A 86 -11.99 -4.26 -1.33
C ALA A 86 -10.89 -5.17 -0.76
N SER A 87 -10.93 -6.47 -1.06
CA SER A 87 -9.92 -7.44 -0.62
C SER A 87 -8.57 -7.18 -1.28
N ALA A 88 -8.57 -6.93 -2.60
CA ALA A 88 -7.37 -6.60 -3.35
C ALA A 88 -6.70 -5.30 -2.85
N SER A 89 -7.49 -4.33 -2.36
CA SER A 89 -6.95 -3.08 -1.82
C SER A 89 -6.08 -3.26 -0.58
N LEU A 90 -6.25 -4.36 0.14
CA LEU A 90 -5.41 -4.69 1.29
C LEU A 90 -3.96 -5.02 0.89
N ILE A 91 -3.70 -5.40 -0.35
CA ILE A 91 -2.34 -5.68 -0.84
C ILE A 91 -1.45 -4.44 -0.66
N PRO A 92 -1.70 -3.28 -1.29
CA PRO A 92 -0.88 -2.09 -1.09
C PRO A 92 -1.03 -1.50 0.33
N ALA A 93 -2.21 -1.61 0.95
CA ALA A 93 -2.45 -1.08 2.29
C ALA A 93 -1.60 -1.77 3.35
N VAL A 94 -1.61 -3.11 3.37
CA VAL A 94 -0.83 -3.89 4.35
C VAL A 94 0.66 -3.86 4.03
N ASN A 95 1.03 -3.84 2.75
CA ASN A 95 2.42 -3.70 2.35
C ASN A 95 3.02 -2.38 2.87
N LYS A 96 2.30 -1.27 2.76
CA LYS A 96 2.71 0.00 3.38
C LYS A 96 2.79 -0.13 4.90
N LEU A 97 1.77 -0.67 5.53
CA LEU A 97 1.71 -0.79 6.99
C LEU A 97 2.87 -1.62 7.53
N GLY A 98 3.18 -2.77 6.91
CA GLY A 98 4.27 -3.65 7.30
C GLY A 98 5.66 -3.04 7.12
N THR A 99 5.82 -2.10 6.19
CA THR A 99 7.12 -1.48 5.88
C THR A 99 7.38 -0.17 6.62
N MET A 100 6.34 0.49 7.14
CA MET A 100 6.50 1.81 7.76
C MET A 100 7.46 1.80 8.95
N GLY A 101 7.45 0.75 9.78
CA GLY A 101 8.40 0.62 10.89
C GLY A 101 9.84 0.60 10.41
N LEU A 102 10.11 -0.13 9.33
CA LEU A 102 11.43 -0.19 8.70
C LEU A 102 11.84 1.16 8.10
N ILE A 103 10.95 1.80 7.33
CA ILE A 103 11.22 3.11 6.70
C ILE A 103 11.54 4.17 7.76
N LEU A 104 10.76 4.22 8.85
CA LEU A 104 10.89 5.25 9.87
C LEU A 104 12.04 5.00 10.85
N ARG A 105 12.39 3.75 11.14
CA ARG A 105 13.29 3.40 12.27
C ARG A 105 14.35 2.36 11.94
N GLY A 106 14.31 1.73 10.74
CA GLY A 106 15.34 0.79 10.33
C GLY A 106 16.69 1.46 10.13
N SER A 107 17.77 0.70 10.34
CA SER A 107 19.11 1.12 9.92
C SER A 107 19.20 1.22 8.39
N GLU A 108 20.11 2.04 7.89
CA GLU A 108 20.30 2.19 6.45
C GLU A 108 20.67 0.86 5.76
N ASP A 109 21.47 0.03 6.44
CA ASP A 109 21.83 -1.30 5.92
C ASP A 109 20.62 -2.21 5.78
N LEU A 110 19.72 -2.19 6.79
CA LEU A 110 18.50 -2.98 6.76
C LEU A 110 17.52 -2.48 5.71
N LYS A 111 17.37 -1.16 5.54
CA LYS A 111 16.55 -0.57 4.48
C LYS A 111 17.04 -0.98 3.10
N LYS A 112 18.36 -0.86 2.84
CA LYS A 112 18.99 -1.28 1.58
C LYS A 112 18.85 -2.76 1.30
N GLN A 113 18.78 -3.58 2.33
CA GLN A 113 18.61 -5.03 2.20
C GLN A 113 17.17 -5.42 1.87
N VAL A 114 16.17 -4.76 2.48
CA VAL A 114 14.78 -5.24 2.46
C VAL A 114 13.90 -4.45 1.49
N LEU A 115 14.04 -3.12 1.43
CA LEU A 115 13.11 -2.30 0.64
C LEU A 115 13.15 -2.58 -0.88
N PRO A 116 14.29 -2.87 -1.50
CA PRO A 116 14.32 -3.27 -2.91
C PRO A 116 13.53 -4.54 -3.21
N ASP A 117 13.51 -5.52 -2.29
CA ASP A 117 12.73 -6.75 -2.48
C ASP A 117 11.23 -6.45 -2.52
N LEU A 118 10.77 -5.49 -1.70
CA LEU A 118 9.36 -5.04 -1.70
C LEU A 118 8.98 -4.34 -3.01
N VAL A 119 9.89 -3.53 -3.56
CA VAL A 119 9.70 -2.92 -4.88
C VAL A 119 9.61 -3.98 -5.98
N ASN A 120 10.35 -5.07 -5.83
CA ASN A 120 10.34 -6.21 -6.75
C ASN A 120 9.22 -7.22 -6.49
N GLY A 121 8.24 -6.88 -5.65
CA GLY A 121 7.00 -7.64 -5.48
C GLY A 121 6.93 -8.51 -4.24
N ALA A 122 7.90 -8.45 -3.33
CA ALA A 122 7.78 -9.08 -2.03
C ALA A 122 6.65 -8.43 -1.21
N LEU A 123 6.04 -9.21 -0.33
CA LEU A 123 4.97 -8.77 0.55
C LEU A 123 5.47 -8.65 1.99
N ALA A 124 5.06 -7.57 2.65
CA ALA A 124 5.26 -7.37 4.07
C ALA A 124 4.00 -7.75 4.85
N SER A 125 4.19 -8.21 6.08
CA SER A 125 3.10 -8.47 7.01
C SER A 125 3.24 -7.57 8.24
N TYR A 126 2.10 -7.23 8.83
CA TYR A 126 2.03 -6.43 10.04
C TYR A 126 1.36 -7.24 11.17
N ALA A 127 2.10 -7.52 12.21
CA ALA A 127 1.64 -8.31 13.37
C ALA A 127 1.93 -7.52 14.64
N LEU A 128 1.06 -6.56 14.99
CA LEU A 128 1.22 -5.69 16.15
C LEU A 128 0.54 -6.24 17.40
N SER A 129 -0.70 -6.73 17.23
CA SER A 129 -1.53 -7.13 18.36
C SER A 129 -0.98 -8.37 19.05
N GLU A 130 -0.91 -8.31 20.39
CA GLU A 130 -0.62 -9.44 21.25
C GLU A 130 -1.87 -9.82 22.04
N ARG A 131 -1.87 -10.97 22.69
CA ARG A 131 -3.00 -11.43 23.50
C ARG A 131 -3.46 -10.40 24.53
N GLU A 132 -2.52 -9.65 25.11
CA GLU A 132 -2.74 -8.71 26.20
C GLU A 132 -2.51 -7.25 25.81
N ALA A 133 -2.16 -6.98 24.52
CA ALA A 133 -1.88 -5.65 24.00
C ALA A 133 -2.52 -5.46 22.63
N GLY A 134 -3.68 -4.83 22.59
CA GLY A 134 -4.38 -4.39 21.39
C GLY A 134 -4.27 -2.89 21.26
N SER A 135 -5.30 -2.15 21.72
CA SER A 135 -5.30 -0.66 21.69
C SER A 135 -4.18 -0.07 22.55
N ASP A 136 -3.78 -0.73 23.63
CA ASP A 136 -2.59 -0.38 24.41
C ASP A 136 -1.32 -0.96 23.77
N ALA A 137 -0.91 -0.38 22.65
CA ALA A 137 0.31 -0.80 21.95
C ALA A 137 1.58 -0.60 22.81
N ALA A 138 1.55 0.27 23.81
CA ALA A 138 2.67 0.46 24.75
C ALA A 138 2.85 -0.72 25.70
N GLY A 139 1.79 -1.53 25.91
CA GLY A 139 1.79 -2.73 26.74
C GLY A 139 2.39 -3.96 26.08
N MET A 140 2.87 -3.89 24.84
CA MET A 140 3.48 -5.03 24.14
C MET A 140 4.69 -5.61 24.88
N ARG A 141 4.81 -6.94 24.85
CA ARG A 141 5.87 -7.69 25.52
C ARG A 141 6.82 -8.43 24.58
N THR A 142 6.51 -8.46 23.28
CA THR A 142 7.39 -9.06 22.27
C THR A 142 8.75 -8.38 22.27
N ARG A 143 9.81 -9.17 22.27
CA ARG A 143 11.20 -8.71 22.34
C ARG A 143 12.03 -9.38 21.27
N ALA A 144 12.87 -8.61 20.59
CA ALA A 144 13.96 -9.16 19.80
C ALA A 144 15.15 -9.49 20.70
N LYS A 145 15.78 -10.65 20.45
CA LYS A 145 17.06 -11.00 21.05
C LYS A 145 18.10 -11.02 19.94
N ALA A 146 19.20 -10.27 20.14
CA ALA A 146 20.37 -10.33 19.28
C ALA A 146 21.15 -11.62 19.50
#